data_d035477eb1cea9eda9d25c2b35e6d793
#
_entry.id   d035477eb1cea9eda9d25c2b35e6d793
#
_cell.length_a   1.000
_cell.length_b   1.000
_cell.length_c   1.000
_cell.angle_alpha   90.00
_cell.angle_beta   90.00
_cell.angle_gamma   90.00
#
_symmetry.space_group_name_H-M   'P 1'
#
loop_
_entity.id
_entity.type
_entity.pdbx_description
1 polymer ?
#
loop_
_entity_poly.entity_id
_entity_poly.type
_entity_poly.pdbx_seq_one_letter_code
_entity_poly.pdbx_strand_id
1 'polypeptide(L)'
;MKTVIRIGSRESRLAVTQTELIKGQIEAHFPHIRVEIVTIKTTGDRILDRSLEQIGGKGLFVKELDQALRKGRVDLSVHSLKDMPMDIPEDLPILAYSKREDPRDVLIFRQGQTAVSYTHLTLPTNREV
;
A
#
# COMPACT_ATOMS: atom_id res chain seq x y z
N MET A 1 -15.97 24.21 5.69
CA MET A 1 -14.93 23.29 6.17
C MET A 1 -15.22 21.89 5.61
N LYS A 2 -14.23 21.21 5.03
CA LYS A 2 -14.45 19.91 4.45
C LYS A 2 -14.64 18.87 5.58
N THR A 3 -15.76 18.18 5.58
CA THR A 3 -16.12 17.21 6.62
C THR A 3 -15.88 15.76 6.18
N VAL A 4 -15.62 15.56 4.88
CA VAL A 4 -15.32 14.25 4.30
C VAL A 4 -13.99 14.30 3.57
N ILE A 5 -13.09 13.37 3.88
CA ILE A 5 -11.81 13.14 3.18
C ILE A 5 -11.90 11.80 2.46
N ARG A 6 -11.56 11.79 1.17
CA ARG A 6 -11.50 10.56 0.37
C ARG A 6 -10.05 10.14 0.19
N ILE A 7 -9.74 8.93 0.66
CA ILE A 7 -8.41 8.35 0.54
C ILE A 7 -8.39 7.33 -0.61
N GLY A 8 -7.52 7.54 -1.57
CA GLY A 8 -7.25 6.57 -2.63
C GLY A 8 -6.35 5.44 -2.14
N SER A 9 -6.72 4.21 -2.47
CA SER A 9 -5.98 2.99 -2.15
C SER A 9 -5.96 2.05 -3.35
N ARG A 10 -4.91 1.25 -3.49
CA ARG A 10 -4.96 0.06 -4.34
C ARG A 10 -5.96 -0.95 -3.79
N GLU A 11 -6.48 -1.84 -4.65
CA GLU A 11 -7.43 -2.88 -4.25
C GLU A 11 -6.78 -4.02 -3.44
N SER A 12 -5.44 -4.14 -3.43
CA SER A 12 -4.76 -5.22 -2.72
C SER A 12 -5.06 -5.18 -1.22
N ARG A 13 -5.17 -6.36 -0.61
CA ARG A 13 -5.49 -6.51 0.82
C ARG A 13 -4.55 -5.70 1.71
N LEU A 14 -3.24 -5.74 1.43
CA LEU A 14 -2.25 -4.98 2.20
C LEU A 14 -2.48 -3.47 2.07
N ALA A 15 -2.69 -2.97 0.85
CA ALA A 15 -2.90 -1.55 0.62
C ALA A 15 -4.16 -1.04 1.33
N VAL A 16 -5.27 -1.81 1.26
CA VAL A 16 -6.50 -1.46 1.97
C VAL A 16 -6.29 -1.47 3.48
N THR A 17 -5.61 -2.48 4.03
CA THR A 17 -5.29 -2.54 5.48
C THR A 17 -4.46 -1.33 5.93
N GLN A 18 -3.44 -0.95 5.18
CA GLN A 18 -2.63 0.24 5.47
C GLN A 18 -3.46 1.53 5.41
N THR A 19 -4.37 1.62 4.45
CA THR A 19 -5.27 2.76 4.31
C THR A 19 -6.27 2.86 5.46
N GLU A 20 -6.81 1.73 5.92
CA GLU A 20 -7.68 1.67 7.11
C GLU A 20 -6.98 2.15 8.39
N LEU A 21 -5.69 1.81 8.57
CA LEU A 21 -4.91 2.31 9.69
C LEU A 21 -4.79 3.85 9.65
N ILE A 22 -4.51 4.42 8.49
CA ILE A 22 -4.43 5.88 8.33
C ILE A 22 -5.79 6.54 8.53
N LYS A 23 -6.85 5.95 7.98
CA LYS A 23 -8.23 6.39 8.23
C LYS A 23 -8.53 6.48 9.72
N GLY A 24 -8.26 5.39 10.48
CA GLY A 24 -8.49 5.36 11.92
C GLY A 24 -7.71 6.44 12.67
N GLN A 25 -6.47 6.72 12.28
CA GLN A 25 -5.67 7.80 12.87
C GLN A 25 -6.28 9.18 12.59
N ILE A 26 -6.72 9.45 11.36
CA ILE A 26 -7.34 10.73 11.00
C ILE A 26 -8.63 10.95 11.80
N GLU A 27 -9.52 9.95 11.82
CA GLU A 27 -10.82 10.04 12.51
C GLU A 27 -10.66 10.15 14.05
N ALA A 28 -9.62 9.51 14.61
CA ALA A 28 -9.31 9.64 16.03
C ALA A 28 -8.82 11.04 16.43
N HIS A 29 -8.02 11.68 15.57
CA HIS A 29 -7.51 13.03 15.83
C HIS A 29 -8.51 14.13 15.43
N PHE A 30 -9.37 13.86 14.48
CA PHE A 30 -10.35 14.81 13.94
C PHE A 30 -11.75 14.19 13.92
N PRO A 31 -12.45 14.09 15.07
CA PRO A 31 -13.74 13.39 15.16
C PRO A 31 -14.86 13.98 14.29
N HIS A 32 -14.70 15.20 13.82
CA HIS A 32 -15.63 15.87 12.91
C HIS A 32 -15.38 15.54 11.44
N ILE A 33 -14.31 14.83 11.13
CA ILE A 33 -13.96 14.41 9.77
C ILE A 33 -14.35 12.95 9.59
N ARG A 34 -15.10 12.67 8.55
CA ARG A 34 -15.37 11.33 8.07
C ARG A 34 -14.40 10.97 6.95
N VAL A 35 -13.83 9.78 7.00
CA VAL A 35 -12.90 9.31 5.97
C VAL A 35 -13.57 8.21 5.14
N GLU A 36 -13.52 8.36 3.82
CA GLU A 36 -13.99 7.38 2.85
C GLU A 36 -12.80 6.82 2.07
N ILE A 37 -12.74 5.49 1.92
CA ILE A 37 -11.71 4.82 1.13
C ILE A 37 -12.25 4.56 -0.26
N VAL A 38 -11.50 4.99 -1.27
CA VAL A 38 -11.78 4.77 -2.68
C VAL A 38 -10.72 3.81 -3.24
N THR A 39 -11.12 2.58 -3.50
CA THR A 39 -10.21 1.59 -4.10
C THR A 39 -10.08 1.80 -5.60
N ILE A 40 -8.86 1.69 -6.10
CA ILE A 40 -8.49 1.90 -7.50
C ILE A 40 -7.62 0.75 -7.95
N LYS A 41 -8.02 0.08 -9.03
CA LYS A 41 -7.24 -0.99 -9.64
C LYS A 41 -6.13 -0.40 -10.50
N THR A 42 -4.89 -0.68 -10.15
CA THR A 42 -3.72 -0.17 -10.89
C THR A 42 -3.32 -1.10 -12.02
N THR A 43 -2.49 -0.60 -12.93
CA THR A 43 -1.92 -1.41 -14.01
C THR A 43 -1.10 -2.56 -13.45
N GLY A 44 -0.31 -2.33 -12.40
CA GLY A 44 0.45 -3.37 -11.72
C GLY A 44 -0.44 -4.47 -11.11
N ASP A 45 -1.62 -4.10 -10.60
CA ASP A 45 -2.59 -5.07 -10.06
C ASP A 45 -3.29 -5.91 -11.15
N ARG A 46 -3.33 -5.41 -12.38
CA ARG A 46 -3.95 -6.10 -13.53
C ARG A 46 -3.04 -7.12 -14.20
N ILE A 47 -1.72 -6.92 -14.10
CA ILE A 47 -0.74 -7.76 -14.77
C ILE A 47 -0.22 -8.78 -13.76
N LEU A 48 -0.78 -9.99 -13.80
CA LEU A 48 -0.46 -11.09 -12.88
C LEU A 48 0.45 -12.15 -13.48
N ASP A 49 0.64 -12.14 -14.82
CA ASP A 49 1.27 -13.20 -15.59
C ASP A 49 2.72 -12.91 -16.02
N ARG A 50 3.25 -11.75 -15.66
CA ARG A 50 4.61 -11.32 -16.02
C ARG A 50 5.35 -10.79 -14.81
N SER A 51 6.68 -10.98 -14.78
CA SER A 51 7.52 -10.37 -13.76
C SER A 51 7.54 -8.83 -13.92
N LEU A 52 7.64 -8.11 -12.83
CA LEU A 52 7.73 -6.63 -12.83
C LEU A 52 8.91 -6.13 -13.69
N GLU A 53 10.00 -6.90 -13.76
CA GLU A 53 11.17 -6.60 -14.61
C GLU A 53 10.83 -6.61 -16.09
N GLN A 54 9.93 -7.51 -16.52
CA GLN A 54 9.51 -7.64 -17.92
C GLN A 54 8.52 -6.58 -18.36
N ILE A 55 7.79 -5.99 -17.40
CA ILE A 55 6.75 -4.99 -17.70
C ILE A 55 7.36 -3.60 -17.90
N GLY A 56 8.51 -3.33 -17.28
CA GLY A 56 9.35 -2.15 -17.54
C GLY A 56 8.60 -0.82 -17.50
N GLY A 57 7.89 -0.50 -16.42
CA GLY A 57 7.15 0.75 -16.33
C GLY A 57 7.34 1.44 -14.98
N LYS A 58 7.77 2.72 -15.00
CA LYS A 58 7.77 3.55 -13.80
C LYS A 58 6.33 3.78 -13.34
N GLY A 59 6.08 3.64 -12.03
CA GLY A 59 4.81 4.02 -11.43
C GLY A 59 3.64 3.07 -11.71
N LEU A 60 3.88 1.77 -11.94
CA LEU A 60 2.84 0.75 -12.19
C LEU A 60 1.75 0.69 -11.11
N PHE A 61 2.08 1.07 -9.88
CA PHE A 61 1.18 1.03 -8.73
C PHE A 61 0.70 2.39 -8.26
N VAL A 62 1.16 3.49 -8.88
CA VAL A 62 0.82 4.85 -8.43
C VAL A 62 0.11 5.67 -9.49
N LYS A 63 0.28 5.39 -10.77
CA LYS A 63 -0.20 6.22 -11.89
C LYS A 63 -1.71 6.50 -11.82
N GLU A 64 -2.51 5.50 -11.55
CA GLU A 64 -3.97 5.64 -11.52
C GLU A 64 -4.43 6.40 -10.28
N LEU A 65 -3.73 6.25 -9.15
CA LEU A 65 -3.99 7.03 -7.93
C LEU A 65 -3.58 8.50 -8.12
N ASP A 66 -2.45 8.77 -8.76
CA ASP A 66 -2.02 10.12 -9.11
C ASP A 66 -3.04 10.83 -10.02
N GLN A 67 -3.57 10.10 -11.00
CA GLN A 67 -4.64 10.62 -11.85
C GLN A 67 -5.92 10.92 -11.07
N ALA A 68 -6.26 10.08 -10.09
CA ALA A 68 -7.43 10.29 -9.25
C ALA A 68 -7.26 11.52 -8.36
N LEU A 69 -6.05 11.77 -7.84
CA LEU A 69 -5.70 12.99 -7.10
C LEU A 69 -5.85 14.24 -7.99
N ARG A 70 -5.22 14.24 -9.17
CA ARG A 70 -5.30 15.38 -10.11
C ARG A 70 -6.72 15.69 -10.58
N LYS A 71 -7.56 14.67 -10.70
CA LYS A 71 -8.99 14.82 -11.06
C LYS A 71 -9.89 15.15 -9.86
N GLY A 72 -9.35 15.27 -8.66
CA GLY A 72 -10.12 15.53 -7.46
C GLY A 72 -11.09 14.41 -7.06
N ARG A 73 -10.89 13.19 -7.56
CA ARG A 73 -11.69 12.02 -7.16
C ARG A 73 -11.37 11.59 -5.74
N VAL A 74 -10.12 11.72 -5.34
CA VAL A 74 -9.61 11.50 -3.99
C VAL A 74 -8.81 12.71 -3.51
N ASP A 75 -8.66 12.86 -2.22
CA ASP A 75 -8.02 14.01 -1.60
C ASP A 75 -6.57 13.73 -1.20
N LEU A 76 -6.29 12.47 -0.90
CA LEU A 76 -4.95 11.94 -0.65
C LEU A 76 -4.91 10.47 -1.06
N SER A 77 -3.72 9.91 -1.18
CA SER A 77 -3.49 8.49 -1.41
C SER A 77 -2.54 7.91 -0.37
N VAL A 78 -2.72 6.63 -0.06
CA VAL A 78 -1.84 5.88 0.84
C VAL A 78 -1.11 4.83 0.04
N HIS A 79 0.22 4.78 0.20
CA HIS A 79 1.10 3.85 -0.49
C HIS A 79 2.10 3.23 0.48
N SER A 80 2.52 2.00 0.22
CA SER A 80 3.77 1.50 0.77
C SER A 80 4.93 2.27 0.12
N LEU A 81 5.89 2.75 0.90
CA LEU A 81 6.98 3.58 0.39
C LEU A 81 7.78 2.90 -0.72
N LYS A 82 7.91 1.58 -0.66
CA LYS A 82 8.59 0.77 -1.68
C LYS A 82 7.96 0.86 -3.08
N ASP A 83 6.67 1.19 -3.14
CA ASP A 83 5.92 1.29 -4.40
C ASP A 83 6.00 2.70 -5.01
N MET A 84 6.54 3.66 -4.26
CA MET A 84 6.71 5.03 -4.74
C MET A 84 7.91 5.14 -5.69
N PRO A 85 7.78 5.88 -6.80
CA PRO A 85 8.92 6.15 -7.68
C PRO A 85 9.96 7.05 -6.98
N MET A 86 11.20 7.00 -7.45
CA MET A 86 12.25 7.90 -6.95
C MET A 86 11.98 9.36 -7.32
N ASP A 87 11.41 9.58 -8.50
CA ASP A 87 11.04 10.91 -8.98
C ASP A 87 9.59 11.20 -8.54
N ILE A 88 9.43 11.95 -7.48
CA ILE A 88 8.12 12.39 -6.98
C ILE A 88 7.68 13.64 -7.73
N PRO A 89 6.46 13.65 -8.32
CA PRO A 89 5.93 14.83 -8.97
C PRO A 89 5.79 16.01 -7.99
N GLU A 90 6.19 17.20 -8.40
CA GLU A 90 6.10 18.41 -7.57
C GLU A 90 4.65 18.74 -7.16
N ASP A 91 3.69 18.44 -8.02
CA ASP A 91 2.26 18.67 -7.78
C ASP A 91 1.62 17.63 -6.85
N LEU A 92 2.32 16.51 -6.58
CA LEU A 92 1.84 15.42 -5.71
C LEU A 92 2.95 15.01 -4.70
N PRO A 93 3.33 15.88 -3.78
CA PRO A 93 4.39 15.60 -2.83
C PRO A 93 3.96 14.54 -1.80
N ILE A 94 4.94 13.82 -1.25
CA ILE A 94 4.71 12.99 -0.05
C ILE A 94 4.57 13.92 1.15
N LEU A 95 3.39 13.94 1.75
CA LEU A 95 3.07 14.87 2.85
C LEU A 95 3.44 14.33 4.23
N ALA A 96 3.42 13.00 4.40
CA ALA A 96 3.70 12.37 5.69
C ALA A 96 4.16 10.93 5.52
N TYR A 97 4.87 10.45 6.52
CA TYR A 97 5.25 9.05 6.70
C TYR A 97 4.66 8.55 8.02
N SER A 98 4.02 7.38 7.99
CA SER A 98 3.57 6.72 9.21
C SER A 98 4.76 6.15 9.99
N LYS A 99 4.53 5.84 11.28
CA LYS A 99 5.49 5.07 12.07
C LYS A 99 5.76 3.74 11.36
N ARG A 100 7.04 3.36 11.28
CA ARG A 100 7.45 2.09 10.70
C ARG A 100 7.02 0.93 11.60
N GLU A 101 6.50 -0.12 11.01
CA GLU A 101 6.24 -1.39 11.66
C GLU A 101 7.54 -2.13 12.02
N ASP A 102 7.43 -3.19 12.80
CA ASP A 102 8.54 -4.05 13.16
C ASP A 102 9.15 -4.69 11.88
N PRO A 103 10.43 -4.44 11.54
CA PRO A 103 11.03 -4.93 10.32
C PRO A 103 11.56 -6.37 10.42
N ARG A 104 11.38 -7.04 11.56
CA ARG A 104 11.89 -8.39 11.77
C ARG A 104 11.14 -9.40 10.89
N ASP A 105 11.89 -10.37 10.39
CA ASP A 105 11.31 -11.51 9.69
C ASP A 105 10.47 -12.36 10.66
N VAL A 106 9.43 -12.98 10.14
CA VAL A 106 8.59 -13.90 10.90
C VAL A 106 8.58 -15.28 10.24
N LEU A 107 8.56 -16.32 11.06
CA LEU A 107 8.36 -17.69 10.62
C LEU A 107 6.92 -18.11 10.93
N ILE A 108 6.24 -18.62 9.91
CA ILE A 108 4.87 -19.11 10.04
C ILE A 108 4.89 -20.63 10.00
N PHE A 109 4.40 -21.25 11.05
CA PHE A 109 4.31 -22.71 11.19
C PHE A 109 2.87 -23.17 11.15
N ARG A 110 2.66 -24.44 10.81
CA ARG A 110 1.37 -25.09 11.05
C ARG A 110 1.10 -25.16 12.55
N GLN A 111 -0.16 -25.09 12.94
CA GLN A 111 -0.56 -25.21 14.34
C GLN A 111 0.02 -26.48 14.97
N GLY A 112 0.62 -26.35 16.15
CA GLY A 112 1.29 -27.43 16.86
C GLY A 112 2.72 -27.75 16.43
N GLN A 113 3.28 -26.99 15.48
CA GLN A 113 4.68 -27.12 15.06
C GLN A 113 5.51 -25.94 15.54
N THR A 114 6.83 -26.19 15.69
CA THR A 114 7.82 -25.17 16.08
C THR A 114 9.00 -25.19 15.10
N ALA A 115 9.91 -24.24 15.19
CA ALA A 115 11.14 -24.23 14.38
C ALA A 115 11.94 -25.53 14.51
N VAL A 116 11.93 -26.15 15.67
CA VAL A 116 12.63 -27.41 15.97
C VAL A 116 12.00 -28.61 15.27
N SER A 117 10.72 -28.52 14.86
CA SER A 117 10.02 -29.59 14.15
C SER A 117 10.42 -29.70 12.68
N TYR A 118 11.17 -28.75 12.15
CA TYR A 118 11.63 -28.73 10.77
C TYR A 118 13.09 -29.11 10.70
N THR A 119 13.39 -30.24 10.03
CA THR A 119 14.76 -30.63 9.70
C THR A 119 15.28 -29.95 8.43
N HIS A 120 14.38 -29.37 7.63
CA HIS A 120 14.69 -28.72 6.37
C HIS A 120 13.76 -27.53 6.12
N LEU A 121 14.34 -26.36 5.87
CA LEU A 121 13.60 -25.16 5.49
C LEU A 121 13.98 -24.78 4.06
N THR A 122 12.98 -24.74 3.17
CA THR A 122 13.12 -24.11 1.86
C THR A 122 12.49 -22.73 1.92
N LEU A 123 13.30 -21.71 1.68
CA LEU A 123 12.79 -20.33 1.52
C LEU A 123 12.37 -20.13 0.07
N PRO A 124 11.27 -19.38 -0.18
CA PRO A 124 10.92 -19.01 -1.55
C PRO A 124 12.09 -18.23 -2.17
N THR A 125 12.50 -18.64 -3.38
CA THR A 125 13.57 -17.98 -4.13
C THR A 125 13.12 -16.63 -4.73
N ASN A 126 11.81 -16.43 -4.84
CA ASN A 126 11.24 -15.17 -5.29
C ASN A 126 10.85 -14.34 -4.07
N ARG A 127 11.63 -13.30 -3.82
CA ARG A 127 11.18 -12.21 -2.98
C ARG A 127 10.25 -11.37 -3.83
N GLU A 128 8.95 -11.55 -3.63
CA GLU A 128 8.01 -10.49 -3.96
C GLU A 128 8.20 -9.40 -2.92
N VAL A 129 8.94 -8.41 -3.31
CA VAL A 129 9.20 -7.24 -2.45
C VAL A 129 8.19 -6.17 -2.80
#